data_f55d0810d6b55f9019570d74dcf0212a
#
_entry.id   f55d0810d6b55f9019570d74dcf0212a
#
_cell.length_a   1.000
_cell.length_b   1.000
_cell.length_c   1.000
_cell.angle_alpha   90.00
_cell.angle_beta   90.00
_cell.angle_gamma   90.00
#
_symmetry.space_group_name_H-M   'P 1'
#
loop_
_entity.id
_entity.type
_entity.pdbx_description
1 polymer ?
#
loop_
_entity_poly.entity_id
_entity_poly.type
_entity_poly.pdbx_seq_one_letter_code
_entity_poly.pdbx_strand_id
1 'polypeptide(L)'
;MGKAFIVSSYRGSPQPERLAEYAGPARKAFEANGGRFIVRGLPAHTYEDGLSERTIIIEFASVEKAMAAYESPAYRAARKLLGPVSRDVRVVEQAD
;
A
#
# COMPACT_ATOMS: atom_id res chain seq x y z
N MET A 1 15.92 -11.49 5.64
CA MET A 1 15.44 -12.77 5.34
C MET A 1 14.11 -13.05 5.91
N GLY A 2 13.24 -12.59 6.13
CA GLY A 2 11.89 -12.91 6.52
C GLY A 2 10.95 -12.20 5.64
N LYS A 3 9.69 -12.32 5.97
CA LYS A 3 8.64 -11.58 5.30
C LYS A 3 8.88 -10.08 5.42
N ALA A 4 8.34 -9.36 4.46
CA ALA A 4 8.37 -7.90 4.49
C ALA A 4 6.98 -7.37 4.19
N PHE A 5 6.76 -6.13 4.55
CA PHE A 5 5.45 -5.50 4.40
C PHE A 5 5.61 -4.14 3.74
N ILE A 6 4.72 -3.85 2.80
CA ILE A 6 4.52 -2.47 2.39
C ILE A 6 3.48 -1.90 3.34
N VAL A 7 3.85 -0.83 4.05
CA VAL A 7 2.94 -0.12 4.94
C VAL A 7 2.64 1.23 4.31
N SER A 8 1.43 1.39 3.81
CA SER A 8 1.00 2.61 3.15
C SER A 8 0.00 3.33 4.03
N SER A 9 0.41 4.47 4.57
CA SER A 9 -0.43 5.29 5.43
C SER A 9 -0.78 6.57 4.69
N TYR A 10 -2.05 6.76 4.40
CA TYR A 10 -2.49 7.99 3.73
C TYR A 10 -2.38 9.16 4.70
N ARG A 11 -1.93 10.29 4.20
CA ARG A 11 -1.85 11.53 4.98
C ARG A 11 -2.96 12.50 4.58
N GLY A 12 -3.80 12.12 3.65
CA GLY A 12 -4.96 12.87 3.21
C GLY A 12 -5.91 11.94 2.50
N SER A 13 -7.12 12.40 2.28
CA SER A 13 -8.15 11.58 1.62
C SER A 13 -8.01 11.67 0.11
N PRO A 14 -7.90 10.54 -0.60
CA PRO A 14 -7.92 10.57 -2.05
C PRO A 14 -9.33 10.89 -2.55
N GLN A 15 -9.44 11.34 -3.79
CA GLN A 15 -10.74 11.52 -4.42
C GLN A 15 -11.40 10.14 -4.59
N PRO A 16 -12.65 9.97 -4.16
CA PRO A 16 -13.30 8.65 -4.20
C PRO A 16 -13.30 7.99 -5.57
N GLU A 17 -13.54 8.76 -6.64
CA GLU A 17 -13.57 8.20 -7.99
C GLU A 17 -12.19 7.70 -8.39
N ARG A 18 -11.14 8.41 -8.04
CA ARG A 18 -9.77 8.02 -8.36
C ARG A 18 -9.35 6.79 -7.55
N LEU A 19 -9.74 6.75 -6.28
CA LEU A 19 -9.45 5.59 -5.45
C LEU A 19 -10.12 4.34 -6.02
N ALA A 20 -11.37 4.47 -6.48
CA ALA A 20 -12.10 3.36 -7.08
C ALA A 20 -11.41 2.84 -8.34
N GLU A 21 -10.92 3.75 -9.19
CA GLU A 21 -10.20 3.37 -10.40
C GLU A 21 -8.85 2.73 -10.11
N TYR A 22 -8.18 3.20 -9.06
CA TYR A 22 -6.85 2.74 -8.67
C TYR A 22 -6.89 1.35 -8.02
N ALA A 23 -7.90 1.06 -7.21
CA ALA A 23 -7.90 -0.09 -6.31
C ALA A 23 -7.73 -1.44 -7.04
N GLY A 24 -8.45 -1.66 -8.13
CA GLY A 24 -8.36 -2.90 -8.89
C GLY A 24 -7.00 -3.13 -9.52
N PRO A 25 -6.52 -2.20 -10.34
CA PRO A 25 -5.19 -2.33 -10.94
C PRO A 25 -4.06 -2.44 -9.92
N ALA A 26 -4.13 -1.70 -8.83
CA ALA A 26 -3.13 -1.77 -7.77
C ALA A 26 -3.11 -3.15 -7.14
N ARG A 27 -4.27 -3.70 -6.80
CA ARG A 27 -4.38 -5.02 -6.22
C ARG A 27 -3.76 -6.07 -7.13
N LYS A 28 -4.09 -6.02 -8.42
CA LYS A 28 -3.56 -6.97 -9.39
C LYS A 28 -2.03 -6.88 -9.48
N ALA A 29 -1.49 -5.65 -9.49
CA ALA A 29 -0.05 -5.44 -9.58
C ALA A 29 0.67 -6.03 -8.38
N PHE A 30 0.15 -5.81 -7.18
CA PHE A 30 0.78 -6.34 -5.97
C PHE A 30 0.63 -7.85 -5.88
N GLU A 31 -0.54 -8.40 -6.19
CA GLU A 31 -0.76 -9.85 -6.13
C GLU A 31 0.07 -10.58 -7.17
N ALA A 32 0.28 -9.99 -8.35
CA ALA A 32 1.13 -10.59 -9.38
C ALA A 32 2.58 -10.72 -8.94
N ASN A 33 3.00 -9.95 -7.95
CA ASN A 33 4.35 -10.04 -7.38
C ASN A 33 4.35 -10.76 -6.03
N GLY A 34 3.31 -11.52 -5.74
CA GLY A 34 3.22 -12.33 -4.53
C GLY A 34 2.74 -11.59 -3.30
N GLY A 35 2.17 -10.39 -3.47
CA GLY A 35 1.65 -9.62 -2.37
C GLY A 35 0.32 -10.14 -1.87
N ARG A 36 0.12 -10.06 -0.55
CA ARG A 36 -1.13 -10.41 0.08
C ARG A 36 -1.59 -9.26 0.96
N PHE A 37 -2.75 -8.70 0.68
CA PHE A 37 -3.31 -7.62 1.48
C PHE A 37 -3.77 -8.19 2.82
N ILE A 38 -3.21 -7.67 3.92
CA ILE A 38 -3.59 -8.10 5.26
C ILE A 38 -4.29 -7.02 6.06
N VAL A 39 -4.10 -5.74 5.68
CA VAL A 39 -4.83 -4.61 6.27
C VAL A 39 -5.23 -3.68 5.14
N ARG A 40 -6.48 -3.24 5.17
CA ARG A 40 -6.96 -2.28 4.19
C ARG A 40 -8.21 -1.60 4.72
N GLY A 41 -8.09 -0.34 5.10
CA GLY A 41 -9.24 0.42 5.58
C GLY A 41 -8.85 1.59 6.46
N LEU A 42 -9.84 2.19 7.05
CA LEU A 42 -9.65 3.28 7.99
C LEU A 42 -9.30 2.72 9.37
N PRO A 43 -8.49 3.46 10.15
CA PRO A 43 -8.18 3.01 11.50
C PRO A 43 -9.43 2.89 12.37
N ALA A 44 -9.49 1.85 13.19
CA ALA A 44 -10.56 1.72 14.16
C ALA A 44 -10.39 2.74 15.28
N HIS A 45 -9.14 3.12 15.58
CA HIS A 45 -8.80 4.08 16.61
C HIS A 45 -7.40 4.60 16.36
N THR A 46 -7.11 5.81 16.80
CA THR A 46 -5.76 6.37 16.69
C THR A 46 -5.29 6.89 18.04
N TYR A 47 -3.98 6.87 18.23
CA TYR A 47 -3.33 7.44 19.41
C TYR A 47 -2.27 8.43 18.93
N GLU A 48 -1.92 9.36 19.79
CA GLU A 48 -0.85 10.33 19.56
C GLU A 48 -1.04 11.05 18.22
N ASP A 49 -0.06 11.00 17.34
CA ASP A 49 -0.11 11.69 16.05
C ASP A 49 -0.73 10.86 14.92
N GLY A 50 -1.39 9.75 15.26
CA GLY A 50 -2.02 8.89 14.27
C GLY A 50 -3.15 9.62 13.53
N LEU A 51 -3.13 9.53 12.20
CA LEU A 51 -4.15 10.15 11.38
C LEU A 51 -5.28 9.16 11.12
N SER A 52 -6.53 9.66 11.14
CA SER A 52 -7.70 8.84 10.81
C SER A 52 -7.86 8.75 9.31
N GLU A 53 -6.82 8.26 8.65
CA GLU A 53 -6.81 8.11 7.19
C GLU A 53 -6.49 6.67 6.82
N ARG A 54 -6.79 6.34 5.56
CA ARG A 54 -6.67 4.98 5.04
C ARG A 54 -5.28 4.39 5.28
N THR A 55 -5.26 3.14 5.72
CA THR A 55 -4.01 2.40 5.97
C THR A 55 -4.07 1.05 5.26
N ILE A 56 -2.98 0.73 4.57
CA ILE A 56 -2.87 -0.51 3.81
C ILE A 56 -1.59 -1.22 4.24
N ILE A 57 -1.68 -2.51 4.50
CA ILE A 57 -0.48 -3.33 4.75
C ILE A 57 -0.55 -4.53 3.82
N ILE A 58 0.53 -4.73 3.07
CA ILE A 58 0.63 -5.82 2.08
C ILE A 58 1.85 -6.65 2.45
N GLU A 59 1.65 -7.95 2.60
CA GLU A 59 2.71 -8.89 2.97
C GLU A 59 3.39 -9.44 1.71
N PHE A 60 4.72 -9.56 1.78
CA PHE A 60 5.54 -10.17 0.72
C PHE A 60 6.53 -11.13 1.34
N ALA A 61 7.07 -12.03 0.53
CA ALA A 61 8.03 -13.03 0.99
C ALA A 61 9.38 -12.41 1.39
N SER A 62 9.70 -11.23 0.83
CA SER A 62 10.99 -10.57 1.10
C SER A 62 10.90 -9.09 0.79
N VAL A 63 11.90 -8.34 1.26
CA VAL A 63 12.06 -6.91 0.94
C VAL A 63 12.16 -6.72 -0.57
N GLU A 64 12.97 -7.58 -1.23
CA GLU A 64 13.18 -7.47 -2.68
C GLU A 64 11.87 -7.63 -3.46
N LYS A 65 11.03 -8.55 -3.02
CA LYS A 65 9.74 -8.77 -3.69
C LYS A 65 8.80 -7.60 -3.47
N ALA A 66 8.80 -7.02 -2.27
CA ALA A 66 7.99 -5.84 -1.98
C ALA A 66 8.42 -4.66 -2.85
N MET A 67 9.73 -4.43 -2.95
CA MET A 67 10.26 -3.35 -3.78
C MET A 67 9.95 -3.56 -5.26
N ALA A 68 10.13 -4.79 -5.74
CA ALA A 68 9.84 -5.11 -7.13
C ALA A 68 8.37 -4.86 -7.47
N ALA A 69 7.48 -5.18 -6.54
CA ALA A 69 6.06 -4.95 -6.74
C ALA A 69 5.74 -3.45 -6.84
N TYR A 70 6.27 -2.66 -5.92
CA TYR A 70 6.01 -1.21 -5.90
C TYR A 70 6.63 -0.52 -7.12
N GLU A 71 7.77 -1.00 -7.58
CA GLU A 71 8.47 -0.40 -8.72
C GLU A 71 8.07 -0.99 -10.07
N SER A 72 7.14 -1.95 -10.08
CA SER A 72 6.72 -2.60 -11.31
C SER A 72 5.99 -1.64 -12.25
N PRO A 73 6.08 -1.86 -13.57
CA PRO A 73 5.34 -1.04 -14.53
C PRO A 73 3.83 -1.08 -14.30
N ALA A 74 3.31 -2.24 -13.89
CA ALA A 74 1.88 -2.38 -13.60
C ALA A 74 1.45 -1.48 -12.45
N TYR A 75 2.23 -1.44 -11.36
CA TYR A 75 1.89 -0.57 -10.24
C TYR A 75 2.06 0.91 -10.61
N ARG A 76 3.10 1.26 -11.36
CA ARG A 76 3.29 2.65 -11.79
C ARG A 76 2.09 3.14 -12.59
N ALA A 77 1.55 2.30 -13.47
CA ALA A 77 0.36 2.63 -14.23
C ALA A 77 -0.85 2.84 -13.31
N ALA A 78 -1.03 1.94 -12.35
CA ALA A 78 -2.11 2.07 -11.37
C ALA A 78 -1.95 3.35 -10.54
N ARG A 79 -0.73 3.67 -10.11
CA ARG A 79 -0.46 4.83 -9.27
C ARG A 79 -0.90 6.13 -9.93
N LYS A 80 -0.77 6.22 -11.24
CA LYS A 80 -1.22 7.41 -11.98
C LYS A 80 -2.72 7.63 -11.86
N LEU A 81 -3.49 6.55 -11.75
CA LEU A 81 -4.95 6.64 -11.63
C LEU A 81 -5.36 7.29 -10.31
N LEU A 82 -4.57 7.05 -9.26
CA LEU A 82 -4.87 7.60 -7.95
C LEU A 82 -4.78 9.13 -7.91
N GLY A 83 -3.88 9.69 -8.72
CA GLY A 83 -3.68 11.13 -8.75
C GLY A 83 -2.95 11.66 -7.53
N PRO A 84 -2.98 12.99 -7.32
CA PRO A 84 -2.23 13.59 -6.23
C PRO A 84 -2.87 13.28 -4.87
N VAL A 85 -2.11 12.62 -4.02
CA VAL A 85 -2.48 12.38 -2.62
C VAL A 85 -1.18 12.11 -1.86
N SER A 86 -1.09 12.64 -0.65
CA SER A 86 0.09 12.43 0.19
C SER A 86 -0.05 11.11 0.93
N ARG A 87 0.99 10.29 0.87
CA ARG A 87 1.05 9.01 1.58
C ARG A 87 2.44 8.81 2.13
N ASP A 88 2.52 8.15 3.27
CA ASP A 88 3.75 7.63 3.83
C ASP A 88 3.80 6.15 3.46
N VAL A 89 4.74 5.78 2.61
CA VAL A 89 4.86 4.38 2.15
C VAL A 89 6.21 3.84 2.55
N ARG A 90 6.19 2.74 3.31
CA ARG A 90 7.40 2.12 3.84
C ARG A 90 7.45 0.65 3.54
N VAL A 91 8.66 0.14 3.34
CA VAL A 91 8.90 -1.31 3.28
C VAL A 91 9.60 -1.68 4.58
N VAL A 92 8.98 -2.58 5.35
CA VAL A 92 9.45 -2.93 6.69
C VAL A 92 9.56 -4.44 6.80
N GLU A 93 10.67 -4.93 7.35
CA GLU A 93 10.83 -6.37 7.55
C GLU A 93 10.05 -6.83 8.78
N GLN A 94 9.63 -8.09 8.75
CA GLN A 94 9.00 -8.73 9.89
C GLN A 94 9.97 -8.77 11.07
N ALA A 95 9.45 -8.55 12.26
CA ALA A 95 10.23 -8.66 13.49
C ALA A 95 10.61 -10.13 13.74
N ASP A 96 11.73 -10.33 14.39
CA ASP A 96 12.22 -11.65 14.77
C ASP A 96 11.33 -12.34 15.82
#